data_218b2e731dd0e8b617a069b5cf84613e
#
_entry.id   218b2e731dd0e8b617a069b5cf84613e
#
_cell.length_a   1.000
_cell.length_b   1.000
_cell.length_c   1.000
_cell.angle_alpha   90.00
_cell.angle_beta   90.00
_cell.angle_gamma   90.00
#
_symmetry.space_group_name_H-M   'P 1'
#
loop_
_entity.id
_entity.type
_entity.pdbx_description
1 polymer ?
#
loop_
_entity_poly.entity_id
_entity_poly.type
_entity_poly.pdbx_seq_one_letter_code
_entity_poly.pdbx_strand_id
1 'polypeptide(L)'
;LVSEKINLVDTMKNKNIGPKEVEEKFGVGPDRVIDVQALAGDSSDNVPGAPGIGIKTAAQLINEFGNLEKLLEKCGDIKQEKRRDNIKNNIEQIRISKELVTLKKDVKDVPLLADLKNNNLAIEKLVPFLEDLELKKLADRIRKKNPEAKFETVNINESKLEKKEKGI
;
A
#
# COMPACT_ATOMS: atom_id res chain seq x y z
N LEU A 1 6.93 -5.06 0.29
CA LEU A 1 7.08 -5.15 -1.19
C LEU A 1 8.42 -4.59 -1.68
N VAL A 2 9.07 -3.69 -0.93
CA VAL A 2 10.37 -3.14 -1.31
C VAL A 2 11.42 -4.25 -1.35
N SER A 3 12.25 -4.26 -2.39
CA SER A 3 13.32 -5.23 -2.61
C SER A 3 14.42 -4.60 -3.47
N GLU A 4 15.46 -5.35 -3.80
CA GLU A 4 16.50 -4.92 -4.74
C GLU A 4 15.94 -4.52 -6.12
N LYS A 5 14.77 -5.03 -6.50
CA LYS A 5 14.13 -4.77 -7.79
C LYS A 5 12.89 -3.87 -7.70
N ILE A 6 12.41 -3.56 -6.50
CA ILE A 6 11.15 -2.83 -6.28
C ILE A 6 11.40 -1.71 -5.27
N ASN A 7 11.21 -0.48 -5.70
CA ASN A 7 11.26 0.70 -4.85
C ASN A 7 9.87 1.32 -4.68
N LEU A 8 9.64 1.94 -3.52
CA LEU A 8 8.47 2.77 -3.31
C LEU A 8 8.84 4.23 -3.59
N VAL A 9 8.01 4.92 -4.37
CA VAL A 9 8.19 6.35 -4.66
C VAL A 9 7.18 7.15 -3.84
N ASP A 10 7.67 7.93 -2.88
CA ASP A 10 6.86 8.92 -2.17
C ASP A 10 6.80 10.20 -3.01
N THR A 11 5.69 10.37 -3.73
CA THR A 11 5.51 11.52 -4.62
C THR A 11 5.33 12.85 -3.90
N MET A 12 4.86 12.82 -2.64
CA MET A 12 4.69 14.02 -1.82
C MET A 12 6.02 14.60 -1.38
N LYS A 13 6.97 13.72 -1.04
CA LYS A 13 8.32 14.10 -0.60
C LYS A 13 9.36 14.00 -1.70
N ASN A 14 8.95 13.56 -2.91
CA ASN A 14 9.84 13.27 -4.03
C ASN A 14 11.03 12.39 -3.63
N LYS A 15 10.74 11.33 -2.86
CA LYS A 15 11.77 10.43 -2.30
C LYS A 15 11.55 9.00 -2.78
N ASN A 16 12.64 8.37 -3.23
CA ASN A 16 12.68 6.94 -3.46
C ASN A 16 13.00 6.22 -2.14
N ILE A 17 12.25 5.17 -1.86
CA ILE A 17 12.41 4.34 -0.66
C ILE A 17 12.79 2.94 -1.12
N GLY A 18 14.04 2.61 -0.94
CA GLY A 18 14.61 1.28 -1.17
C GLY A 18 14.83 0.52 0.15
N PRO A 19 15.54 -0.63 0.10
CA PRO A 19 15.79 -1.45 1.29
C PRO A 19 16.48 -0.69 2.43
N LYS A 20 17.40 0.22 2.12
CA LYS A 20 18.13 1.03 3.13
C LYS A 20 17.19 1.96 3.90
N GLU A 21 16.34 2.68 3.19
CA GLU A 21 15.37 3.59 3.80
C GLU A 21 14.32 2.84 4.63
N VAL A 22 13.98 1.62 4.24
CA VAL A 22 13.14 0.72 5.05
C VAL A 22 13.84 0.36 6.35
N GLU A 23 15.11 -0.05 6.29
CA GLU A 23 15.90 -0.41 7.47
C GLU A 23 16.10 0.79 8.40
N GLU A 24 16.38 1.98 7.87
CA GLU A 24 16.44 3.22 8.64
C GLU A 24 15.12 3.52 9.39
N LYS A 25 13.98 3.28 8.74
CA LYS A 25 12.66 3.56 9.30
C LYS A 25 12.22 2.53 10.32
N PHE A 26 12.39 1.24 10.00
CA PHE A 26 11.83 0.13 10.76
C PHE A 26 12.84 -0.61 11.64
N GLY A 27 14.15 -0.36 11.46
CA GLY A 27 15.23 -1.04 12.18
C GLY A 27 15.43 -2.50 11.78
N VAL A 28 14.80 -2.93 10.68
CA VAL A 28 14.88 -4.27 10.09
C VAL A 28 14.81 -4.18 8.58
N GLY A 29 15.29 -5.21 7.88
CA GLY A 29 15.12 -5.33 6.43
C GLY A 29 13.65 -5.49 6.01
N PRO A 30 13.34 -5.27 4.71
CA PRO A 30 11.98 -5.34 4.18
C PRO A 30 11.22 -6.64 4.46
N ASP A 31 11.94 -7.76 4.55
CA ASP A 31 11.41 -9.10 4.83
C ASP A 31 10.82 -9.24 6.25
N ARG A 32 11.22 -8.38 7.19
CA ARG A 32 10.81 -8.42 8.59
C ARG A 32 9.89 -7.26 9.01
N VAL A 33 9.55 -6.37 8.09
CA VAL A 33 8.66 -5.21 8.38
C VAL A 33 7.31 -5.67 8.90
N ILE A 34 6.75 -6.74 8.33
CA ILE A 34 5.47 -7.32 8.77
C ILE A 34 5.54 -7.70 10.25
N ASP A 35 6.63 -8.34 10.69
CA ASP A 35 6.80 -8.77 12.07
C ASP A 35 6.92 -7.58 13.04
N VAL A 36 7.64 -6.52 12.61
CA VAL A 36 7.75 -5.27 13.38
C VAL A 36 6.40 -4.57 13.49
N GLN A 37 5.65 -4.46 12.40
CA GLN A 37 4.33 -3.82 12.41
C GLN A 37 3.29 -4.65 13.20
N ALA A 38 3.36 -5.97 13.14
CA ALA A 38 2.50 -6.83 13.95
C ALA A 38 2.67 -6.60 15.46
N LEU A 39 3.91 -6.34 15.89
CA LEU A 39 4.22 -6.03 17.29
C LEU A 39 3.89 -4.57 17.66
N ALA A 40 4.32 -3.63 16.83
CA ALA A 40 4.17 -2.20 17.12
C ALA A 40 2.74 -1.69 16.90
N GLY A 41 1.98 -2.36 16.05
CA GLY A 41 0.72 -1.87 15.53
C GLY A 41 0.90 -0.77 14.48
N ASP A 42 -0.22 -0.33 13.92
CA ASP A 42 -0.31 0.82 13.03
C ASP A 42 -1.61 1.57 13.30
N SER A 43 -1.51 2.73 13.92
CA SER A 43 -2.69 3.53 14.30
C SER A 43 -3.44 4.12 13.10
N SER A 44 -2.76 4.33 11.96
CA SER A 44 -3.41 4.83 10.74
C SER A 44 -4.37 3.79 10.15
N ASP A 45 -4.03 2.51 10.29
CA ASP A 45 -4.81 1.39 9.74
C ASP A 45 -5.58 0.62 10.83
N ASN A 46 -5.61 1.17 12.05
CA ASN A 46 -6.27 0.57 13.21
C ASN A 46 -5.75 -0.85 13.55
N VAL A 47 -4.45 -1.07 13.34
CA VAL A 47 -3.78 -2.32 13.72
C VAL A 47 -3.32 -2.21 15.17
N PRO A 48 -3.82 -3.06 16.09
CA PRO A 48 -3.62 -2.85 17.52
C PRO A 48 -2.19 -3.08 18.01
N GLY A 49 -1.47 -4.08 17.48
CA GLY A 49 -0.16 -4.46 18.01
C GLY A 49 -0.16 -4.90 19.48
N ALA A 50 1.01 -4.90 20.10
CA ALA A 50 1.17 -5.09 21.53
C ALA A 50 1.20 -3.72 22.25
N PRO A 51 0.32 -3.45 23.23
CA PRO A 51 0.25 -2.16 23.92
C PRO A 51 1.61 -1.70 24.46
N GLY A 52 2.01 -0.47 24.17
CA GLY A 52 3.28 0.10 24.65
C GLY A 52 4.56 -0.43 23.98
N ILE A 53 4.44 -1.22 22.93
CA ILE A 53 5.57 -1.62 22.08
C ILE A 53 5.56 -0.79 20.81
N GLY A 54 6.49 0.16 20.69
CA GLY A 54 6.67 0.92 19.47
C GLY A 54 7.68 0.28 18.53
N ILE A 55 7.81 0.84 17.30
CA ILE A 55 8.65 0.33 16.20
C ILE A 55 10.08 0.00 16.65
N LYS A 56 10.74 0.89 17.41
CA LYS A 56 12.13 0.67 17.88
C LYS A 56 12.25 -0.56 18.78
N THR A 57 11.31 -0.73 19.71
CA THR A 57 11.31 -1.90 20.62
C THR A 57 10.94 -3.17 19.88
N ALA A 58 9.98 -3.09 18.97
CA ALA A 58 9.61 -4.21 18.10
C ALA A 58 10.81 -4.66 17.26
N ALA A 59 11.51 -3.74 16.60
CA ALA A 59 12.71 -4.04 15.82
C ALA A 59 13.81 -4.70 16.65
N GLN A 60 14.07 -4.22 17.87
CA GLN A 60 15.05 -4.84 18.77
C GLN A 60 14.68 -6.30 19.07
N LEU A 61 13.43 -6.56 19.42
CA LEU A 61 12.96 -7.91 19.71
C LEU A 61 13.01 -8.82 18.49
N ILE A 62 12.59 -8.35 17.32
CA ILE A 62 12.66 -9.13 16.08
C ILE A 62 14.10 -9.43 15.70
N ASN A 63 15.03 -8.49 15.87
CA ASN A 63 16.46 -8.73 15.62
C ASN A 63 17.06 -9.72 16.64
N GLU A 64 16.67 -9.67 17.92
CA GLU A 64 17.14 -10.57 18.96
C GLU A 64 16.65 -12.01 18.76
N PHE A 65 15.35 -12.20 18.46
CA PHE A 65 14.72 -13.51 18.34
C PHE A 65 14.66 -14.04 16.90
N GLY A 66 14.94 -13.20 15.91
CA GLY A 66 14.99 -13.54 14.48
C GLY A 66 13.70 -13.26 13.71
N ASN A 67 12.53 -13.64 14.23
CA ASN A 67 11.21 -13.36 13.67
C ASN A 67 10.14 -13.39 14.76
N LEU A 68 8.91 -12.99 14.39
CA LEU A 68 7.78 -12.90 15.31
C LEU A 68 7.42 -14.27 15.92
N GLU A 69 7.37 -15.34 15.14
CA GLU A 69 6.98 -16.66 15.64
C GLU A 69 7.94 -17.15 16.71
N LYS A 70 9.27 -17.05 16.47
CA LYS A 70 10.28 -17.40 17.47
C LYS A 70 10.22 -16.52 18.69
N LEU A 71 9.90 -15.23 18.54
CA LEU A 71 9.68 -14.32 19.66
C LEU A 71 8.49 -14.78 20.52
N LEU A 72 7.37 -15.14 19.90
CA LEU A 72 6.18 -15.60 20.63
C LEU A 72 6.43 -16.94 21.34
N GLU A 73 7.11 -17.88 20.68
CA GLU A 73 7.50 -19.17 21.27
C GLU A 73 8.42 -18.99 22.48
N LYS A 74 9.39 -18.07 22.37
CA LYS A 74 10.41 -17.82 23.41
C LYS A 74 10.17 -16.54 24.20
N CYS A 75 8.93 -16.07 24.26
CA CYS A 75 8.62 -14.82 24.97
C CYS A 75 9.01 -14.87 26.47
N GLY A 76 9.15 -16.07 27.05
CA GLY A 76 9.67 -16.28 28.41
C GLY A 76 11.11 -15.78 28.61
N ASP A 77 11.92 -15.75 27.56
CA ASP A 77 13.34 -15.39 27.61
C ASP A 77 13.57 -13.86 27.54
N ILE A 78 12.51 -13.08 27.35
CA ILE A 78 12.58 -11.62 27.37
C ILE A 78 13.00 -11.13 28.74
N LYS A 79 14.15 -10.46 28.81
CA LYS A 79 14.77 -10.01 30.08
C LYS A 79 13.89 -9.03 30.85
N GLN A 80 13.18 -8.17 30.15
CA GLN A 80 12.33 -7.14 30.77
C GLN A 80 10.95 -7.72 31.08
N GLU A 81 10.69 -7.92 32.36
CA GLU A 81 9.45 -8.52 32.89
C GLU A 81 8.19 -7.87 32.30
N LYS A 82 8.10 -6.54 32.37
CA LYS A 82 6.95 -5.80 31.84
C LYS A 82 6.69 -6.04 30.34
N ARG A 83 7.75 -6.15 29.53
CA ARG A 83 7.62 -6.46 28.09
C ARG A 83 7.22 -7.91 27.87
N ARG A 84 7.83 -8.82 28.63
CA ARG A 84 7.51 -10.24 28.58
C ARG A 84 6.04 -10.50 28.88
N ASP A 85 5.54 -9.94 29.96
CA ASP A 85 4.15 -10.12 30.39
C ASP A 85 3.17 -9.48 29.43
N ASN A 86 3.53 -8.30 28.89
CA ASN A 86 2.73 -7.64 27.89
C ASN A 86 2.60 -8.50 26.60
N ILE A 87 3.70 -9.03 26.08
CA ILE A 87 3.66 -9.89 24.90
C ILE A 87 2.87 -11.16 25.16
N LYS A 88 3.11 -11.83 26.31
CA LYS A 88 2.37 -13.03 26.71
C LYS A 88 0.86 -12.82 26.76
N ASN A 89 0.44 -11.69 27.33
CA ASN A 89 -0.98 -11.39 27.52
C ASN A 89 -1.67 -10.95 26.21
N ASN A 90 -0.91 -10.62 25.15
CA ASN A 90 -1.43 -10.09 23.89
C ASN A 90 -1.09 -10.95 22.67
N ILE A 91 -0.74 -12.22 22.84
CA ILE A 91 -0.33 -13.10 21.72
C ILE A 91 -1.38 -13.15 20.61
N GLU A 92 -2.65 -13.35 20.96
CA GLU A 92 -3.73 -13.42 19.97
C GLU A 92 -3.90 -12.09 19.22
N GLN A 93 -3.83 -10.98 19.93
CA GLN A 93 -3.90 -9.64 19.34
C GLN A 93 -2.72 -9.37 18.37
N ILE A 94 -1.52 -9.85 18.74
CA ILE A 94 -0.33 -9.74 17.87
C ILE A 94 -0.50 -10.61 16.60
N ARG A 95 -1.08 -11.80 16.72
CA ARG A 95 -1.37 -12.66 15.57
C ARG A 95 -2.39 -12.03 14.63
N ILE A 96 -3.48 -11.48 15.17
CA ILE A 96 -4.46 -10.72 14.38
C ILE A 96 -3.78 -9.53 13.69
N SER A 97 -2.92 -8.80 14.40
CA SER A 97 -2.15 -7.70 13.83
C SER A 97 -1.26 -8.15 12.69
N LYS A 98 -0.60 -9.32 12.80
CA LYS A 98 0.20 -9.89 11.71
C LYS A 98 -0.64 -10.19 10.48
N GLU A 99 -1.83 -10.75 10.67
CA GLU A 99 -2.76 -11.04 9.58
C GLU A 99 -3.21 -9.75 8.88
N LEU A 100 -3.56 -8.72 9.65
CA LEU A 100 -3.99 -7.41 9.14
C LEU A 100 -2.89 -6.67 8.34
N VAL A 101 -1.63 -6.71 8.78
CA VAL A 101 -0.53 -6.03 8.07
C VAL A 101 0.04 -6.86 6.92
N THR A 102 -0.36 -8.13 6.77
CA THR A 102 0.10 -8.98 5.69
C THR A 102 -0.71 -8.73 4.43
N LEU A 103 -0.04 -8.20 3.39
CA LEU A 103 -0.67 -7.92 2.12
C LEU A 103 -1.14 -9.20 1.42
N LYS A 104 -2.38 -9.18 0.95
CA LYS A 104 -2.93 -10.26 0.11
C LYS A 104 -2.23 -10.29 -1.25
N LYS A 105 -1.69 -11.45 -1.63
CA LYS A 105 -0.93 -11.64 -2.87
C LYS A 105 -1.70 -12.37 -3.97
N ASP A 106 -2.80 -13.02 -3.61
CA ASP A 106 -3.66 -13.85 -4.45
C ASP A 106 -4.98 -13.14 -4.81
N VAL A 107 -4.88 -11.85 -5.16
CA VAL A 107 -6.04 -11.06 -5.60
C VAL A 107 -6.56 -11.64 -6.91
N LYS A 108 -7.87 -11.98 -6.95
CA LYS A 108 -8.53 -12.48 -8.17
C LYS A 108 -8.69 -11.36 -9.19
N ASP A 109 -8.81 -11.75 -10.45
CA ASP A 109 -9.11 -10.85 -11.58
C ASP A 109 -8.02 -9.77 -11.83
N VAL A 110 -6.79 -10.00 -11.36
CA VAL A 110 -5.64 -9.17 -11.69
C VAL A 110 -5.08 -9.63 -13.04
N PRO A 111 -4.91 -8.73 -14.04
CA PRO A 111 -4.28 -9.08 -15.30
C PRO A 111 -2.87 -9.63 -15.10
N LEU A 112 -2.46 -10.57 -15.94
CA LEU A 112 -1.06 -11.04 -15.92
C LEU A 112 -0.13 -9.88 -16.28
N LEU A 113 1.05 -9.84 -15.67
CA LEU A 113 2.04 -8.80 -15.97
C LEU A 113 2.39 -8.71 -17.46
N ALA A 114 2.35 -9.84 -18.18
CA ALA A 114 2.56 -9.90 -19.62
C ALA A 114 1.47 -9.16 -20.44
N ASP A 115 0.26 -9.04 -19.89
CA ASP A 115 -0.87 -8.37 -20.53
C ASP A 115 -0.89 -6.86 -20.22
N LEU A 116 -0.13 -6.43 -19.21
CA LEU A 116 0.01 -5.02 -18.83
C LEU A 116 1.00 -4.31 -19.75
N LYS A 117 0.60 -4.12 -21.02
CA LYS A 117 1.40 -3.37 -21.98
C LYS A 117 1.13 -1.86 -21.84
N ASN A 118 2.19 -1.09 -21.78
CA ASN A 118 2.06 0.36 -21.85
C ASN A 118 1.78 0.74 -23.32
N ASN A 119 0.51 0.91 -23.64
CA ASN A 119 0.09 1.41 -24.92
C ASN A 119 0.22 2.95 -24.94
N ASN A 120 0.52 3.53 -26.11
CA ASN A 120 0.48 4.97 -26.27
C ASN A 120 -0.89 5.50 -25.86
N LEU A 121 -0.90 6.65 -25.19
CA LEU A 121 -2.14 7.32 -24.81
C LEU A 121 -2.98 7.58 -26.06
N ALA A 122 -4.19 7.06 -26.09
CA ALA A 122 -5.19 7.39 -27.11
C ALA A 122 -5.71 8.82 -26.83
N ILE A 123 -4.95 9.82 -27.30
CA ILE A 123 -5.21 11.24 -27.03
C ILE A 123 -6.59 11.66 -27.55
N GLU A 124 -7.00 11.05 -28.67
CA GLU A 124 -8.31 11.26 -29.30
C GLU A 124 -9.47 10.91 -28.36
N LYS A 125 -9.30 9.93 -27.49
CA LYS A 125 -10.28 9.50 -26.49
C LYS A 125 -10.10 10.20 -25.15
N LEU A 126 -8.84 10.53 -24.81
CA LEU A 126 -8.52 11.15 -23.52
C LEU A 126 -9.14 12.53 -23.38
N VAL A 127 -9.05 13.37 -24.43
CA VAL A 127 -9.54 14.74 -24.36
C VAL A 127 -11.06 14.79 -24.15
N PRO A 128 -11.89 14.08 -24.93
CA PRO A 128 -13.34 14.00 -24.67
C PRO A 128 -13.67 13.47 -23.27
N PHE A 129 -12.96 12.45 -22.80
CA PHE A 129 -13.13 11.92 -21.43
C PHE A 129 -12.85 12.96 -20.36
N LEU A 130 -11.79 13.76 -20.52
CA LEU A 130 -11.48 14.85 -19.58
C LEU A 130 -12.52 15.98 -19.61
N GLU A 131 -13.10 16.25 -20.77
CA GLU A 131 -14.19 17.23 -20.91
C GLU A 131 -15.48 16.76 -20.26
N ASP A 132 -15.82 15.47 -20.38
CA ASP A 132 -16.95 14.86 -19.66
C ASP A 132 -16.80 14.96 -18.13
N LEU A 133 -15.58 14.88 -17.65
CA LEU A 133 -15.23 15.10 -16.23
C LEU A 133 -15.10 16.60 -15.86
N GLU A 134 -15.42 17.51 -16.77
CA GLU A 134 -15.27 18.98 -16.59
C GLU A 134 -13.82 19.45 -16.30
N LEU A 135 -12.81 18.64 -16.61
CA LEU A 135 -11.40 18.94 -16.43
C LEU A 135 -10.84 19.78 -17.61
N LYS A 136 -11.53 20.85 -17.97
CA LYS A 136 -11.28 21.70 -19.15
C LYS A 136 -9.84 22.18 -19.27
N LYS A 137 -9.24 22.69 -18.17
CA LYS A 137 -7.85 23.18 -18.20
C LYS A 137 -6.83 22.08 -18.58
N LEU A 138 -7.10 20.83 -18.17
CA LEU A 138 -6.23 19.70 -18.51
C LEU A 138 -6.45 19.27 -19.96
N ALA A 139 -7.69 19.21 -20.42
CA ALA A 139 -8.03 18.95 -21.82
C ALA A 139 -7.36 19.96 -22.77
N ASP A 140 -7.47 21.27 -22.48
CA ASP A 140 -6.84 22.33 -23.26
C ASP A 140 -5.30 22.21 -23.31
N ARG A 141 -4.67 21.82 -22.19
CA ARG A 141 -3.23 21.61 -22.14
C ARG A 141 -2.79 20.44 -23.01
N ILE A 142 -3.58 19.36 -23.07
CA ILE A 142 -3.30 18.21 -23.91
C ILE A 142 -3.51 18.55 -25.38
N ARG A 143 -4.59 19.26 -25.74
CA ARG A 143 -4.82 19.75 -27.12
C ARG A 143 -3.66 20.59 -27.61
N LYS A 144 -3.20 21.56 -26.83
CA LYS A 144 -2.07 22.43 -27.20
C LYS A 144 -0.77 21.65 -27.45
N LYS A 145 -0.56 20.54 -26.75
CA LYS A 145 0.62 19.67 -26.91
C LYS A 145 0.50 18.72 -28.10
N ASN A 146 -0.71 18.51 -28.64
CA ASN A 146 -0.98 17.57 -29.72
C ASN A 146 -1.92 18.20 -30.76
N PRO A 147 -1.43 19.25 -31.51
CA PRO A 147 -2.27 20.01 -32.44
C PRO A 147 -2.77 19.19 -33.61
N GLU A 148 -2.06 18.11 -33.98
CA GLU A 148 -2.40 17.24 -35.12
C GLU A 148 -3.45 16.16 -34.76
N ALA A 149 -3.79 15.99 -33.47
CA ALA A 149 -4.72 14.97 -33.03
C ALA A 149 -6.16 15.34 -33.38
N LYS A 150 -6.90 14.42 -34.00
CA LYS A 150 -8.33 14.56 -34.26
C LYS A 150 -9.09 14.01 -33.02
N PHE A 151 -9.91 14.83 -32.41
CA PHE A 151 -10.65 14.45 -31.21
C PHE A 151 -12.04 13.94 -31.60
N GLU A 152 -12.42 12.77 -31.06
CA GLU A 152 -13.78 12.24 -31.20
C GLU A 152 -14.74 13.12 -30.38
N THR A 153 -15.84 13.56 -30.99
CA THR A 153 -16.93 14.19 -30.23
C THR A 153 -17.76 13.09 -29.58
N VAL A 154 -17.65 12.95 -28.27
CA VAL A 154 -18.52 12.04 -27.53
C VAL A 154 -19.89 12.71 -27.41
N ASN A 155 -20.88 12.22 -28.13
CA ASN A 155 -22.29 12.60 -27.91
C ASN A 155 -22.78 11.96 -26.62
N ILE A 156 -22.77 12.75 -25.54
CA ILE A 156 -23.03 12.31 -24.15
C ILE A 156 -24.53 12.08 -23.85
N ASN A 157 -25.42 12.35 -24.83
CA ASN A 157 -26.84 12.43 -24.54
C ASN A 157 -27.60 11.10 -24.44
N GLU A 158 -27.01 9.96 -24.79
CA GLU A 158 -27.77 8.70 -24.82
C GLU A 158 -27.46 7.73 -23.66
N SER A 159 -26.27 7.77 -23.05
CA SER A 159 -25.89 6.78 -22.02
C SER A 159 -26.25 7.14 -20.58
N LYS A 160 -26.56 8.42 -20.29
CA LYS A 160 -26.97 8.86 -18.94
C LYS A 160 -28.47 8.75 -18.67
N LEU A 161 -29.30 8.67 -19.70
CA LEU A 161 -30.76 8.52 -19.56
C LEU A 161 -31.19 7.08 -19.28
N GLU A 162 -30.54 6.08 -19.86
CA GLU A 162 -30.89 4.67 -19.64
C GLU A 162 -30.56 4.11 -18.25
N LYS A 163 -29.64 4.74 -17.50
CA LYS A 163 -29.30 4.32 -16.13
C LYS A 163 -30.22 4.90 -15.04
N LYS A 164 -31.03 5.91 -15.37
CA LYS A 164 -32.00 6.48 -14.43
C LYS A 164 -33.38 5.81 -14.46
N GLU A 165 -33.68 5.08 -15.51
CA GLU A 165 -35.00 4.38 -15.64
C GLU A 165 -34.98 2.93 -15.14
N LYS A 166 -33.82 2.35 -14.77
CA LYS A 166 -33.71 0.99 -14.23
C LYS A 166 -33.31 0.91 -12.75
N GLY A 167 -33.51 1.97 -12.00
CA GLY A 167 -33.21 2.05 -10.58
C GLY A 167 -34.43 2.36 -9.73
N ILE A 168 -35.36 1.41 -9.63
CA ILE A 168 -36.27 1.24 -8.48
C ILE A 168 -35.92 -0.08 -7.84
#